data_7861b595d291bcba7e6d1cec9e29470c
#
_entry.id   7861b595d291bcba7e6d1cec9e29470c
#
_cell.length_a   1.000
_cell.length_b   1.000
_cell.length_c   1.000
_cell.angle_alpha   90.00
_cell.angle_beta   90.00
_cell.angle_gamma   90.00
#
_symmetry.space_group_name_H-M   'P 1'
#
loop_
_entity.id
_entity.type
_entity.pdbx_description
1 polymer ?
#
loop_
_entity_poly.entity_id
_entity_poly.type
_entity_poly.pdbx_seq_one_letter_code
_entity_poly.pdbx_strand_id
1 'polypeptide(L)'
;MRVLLVALLTLLTLQPANAAPKYIFPVADCAVNYARAHHDYAATDILAKKGCKFVSPVNGVVDEVNRKDNWSGKTNLGIDRGGLYVSVIGEDGVRYYGSHLISVAADIQPGVTVTAGQLLGKIGSTGSARGTAPHLHFGISWPTPSQPNVWWVRRGVVLPWKYLDAWKSGKDLSPVNAVAGAKKKSGEIPPPPKK
;
A
#
# COMPACT_ATOMS: atom_id res chain seq x y z
N MET A 1 -42.74 -37.76 -39.78
CA MET A 1 -42.24 -36.98 -38.61
C MET A 1 -40.74 -37.00 -38.60
N ARG A 2 -40.08 -35.89 -38.93
CA ARG A 2 -38.62 -35.73 -38.86
C ARG A 2 -38.29 -34.97 -37.57
N VAL A 3 -37.61 -35.63 -36.64
CA VAL A 3 -37.14 -35.02 -35.38
C VAL A 3 -35.81 -34.33 -35.69
N LEU A 4 -35.77 -32.99 -35.58
CA LEU A 4 -34.52 -32.22 -35.63
C LEU A 4 -33.87 -32.27 -34.25
N LEU A 5 -32.71 -32.92 -34.18
CA LEU A 5 -31.85 -32.81 -33.00
C LEU A 5 -31.07 -31.48 -33.09
N VAL A 6 -31.38 -30.53 -32.18
CA VAL A 6 -30.60 -29.30 -32.01
C VAL A 6 -29.48 -29.61 -31.02
N ALA A 7 -28.25 -29.72 -31.50
CA ALA A 7 -27.07 -29.82 -30.66
C ALA A 7 -26.74 -28.45 -30.06
N LEU A 8 -26.90 -28.31 -28.73
CA LEU A 8 -26.51 -27.12 -28.01
C LEU A 8 -24.98 -27.13 -27.78
N LEU A 9 -24.25 -26.36 -28.56
CA LEU A 9 -22.80 -26.17 -28.35
C LEU A 9 -22.60 -25.20 -27.19
N THR A 10 -22.24 -25.70 -26.01
CA THR A 10 -21.80 -24.87 -24.87
C THR A 10 -20.37 -24.41 -25.15
N LEU A 11 -20.21 -23.11 -25.50
CA LEU A 11 -18.91 -22.46 -25.51
C LEU A 11 -18.38 -22.36 -24.07
N LEU A 12 -17.44 -23.19 -23.68
CA LEU A 12 -16.62 -22.95 -22.49
C LEU A 12 -15.71 -21.74 -22.76
N THR A 13 -16.03 -20.61 -22.19
CA THR A 13 -15.10 -19.47 -22.15
C THR A 13 -14.00 -19.80 -21.17
N LEU A 14 -12.81 -20.15 -21.67
CA LEU A 14 -11.59 -20.20 -20.90
C LEU A 14 -11.32 -18.78 -20.37
N GLN A 15 -11.58 -18.53 -19.07
CA GLN A 15 -11.08 -17.33 -18.43
C GLN A 15 -9.56 -17.37 -18.42
N PRO A 16 -8.87 -16.28 -18.83
CA PRO A 16 -7.42 -16.23 -18.75
C PRO A 16 -7.02 -16.44 -17.29
N ALA A 17 -6.12 -17.39 -17.04
CA ALA A 17 -5.49 -17.56 -15.72
C ALA A 17 -4.87 -16.21 -15.36
N ASN A 18 -5.29 -15.60 -14.24
CA ASN A 18 -4.70 -14.37 -13.75
C ASN A 18 -3.19 -14.59 -13.61
N ALA A 19 -2.41 -13.86 -14.40
CA ALA A 19 -0.95 -13.84 -14.23
C ALA A 19 -0.63 -13.41 -12.79
N ALA A 20 0.40 -14.02 -12.19
CA ALA A 20 0.82 -13.64 -10.84
C ALA A 20 1.12 -12.13 -10.78
N PRO A 21 0.76 -11.44 -9.69
CA PRO A 21 1.00 -10.01 -9.54
C PRO A 21 2.47 -9.65 -9.74
N LYS A 22 2.72 -8.59 -10.50
CA LYS A 22 4.06 -8.04 -10.69
C LYS A 22 4.28 -6.91 -9.70
N TYR A 23 5.40 -6.97 -8.96
CA TYR A 23 5.74 -5.98 -7.95
C TYR A 23 6.84 -5.01 -8.40
N ILE A 24 6.68 -3.75 -8.04
CA ILE A 24 7.64 -2.67 -8.31
C ILE A 24 8.05 -2.00 -6.99
N PHE A 25 9.32 -1.63 -6.88
CA PHE A 25 9.80 -0.86 -5.75
C PHE A 25 9.07 0.49 -5.66
N PRO A 26 8.51 0.88 -4.49
CA PRO A 26 7.55 1.99 -4.39
C PRO A 26 8.15 3.39 -4.56
N VAL A 27 9.46 3.53 -4.67
CA VAL A 27 10.13 4.82 -4.95
C VAL A 27 10.85 4.74 -6.28
N ALA A 28 10.49 5.63 -7.21
CA ALA A 28 11.09 5.69 -8.55
C ALA A 28 11.99 6.93 -8.70
N ASP A 29 12.98 6.81 -9.60
CA ASP A 29 13.87 7.86 -10.09
C ASP A 29 14.73 8.55 -9.00
N CYS A 30 15.01 7.85 -7.90
CA CYS A 30 15.79 8.42 -6.79
C CYS A 30 16.66 7.36 -6.11
N ALA A 31 17.80 7.81 -5.61
CA ALA A 31 18.58 7.03 -4.66
C ALA A 31 17.83 6.95 -3.33
N VAL A 32 17.79 5.75 -2.73
CA VAL A 32 17.09 5.48 -1.49
C VAL A 32 17.98 4.71 -0.51
N ASN A 33 17.70 4.93 0.77
CA ASN A 33 18.22 4.12 1.88
C ASN A 33 17.06 3.80 2.83
N TYR A 34 17.05 2.60 3.43
CA TYR A 34 16.03 2.19 4.41
C TYR A 34 16.58 1.18 5.39
N ALA A 35 16.14 1.32 6.65
CA ALA A 35 16.45 0.36 7.71
C ALA A 35 15.56 -0.89 7.60
N ARG A 36 16.03 -1.98 8.21
CA ARG A 36 15.28 -3.24 8.32
C ARG A 36 14.41 -3.31 9.55
N ALA A 37 14.19 -2.18 10.21
CA ALA A 37 13.35 -2.03 11.39
C ALA A 37 12.64 -0.68 11.36
N HIS A 38 11.53 -0.61 12.05
CA HIS A 38 10.80 0.61 12.37
C HIS A 38 10.56 0.62 13.88
N HIS A 39 10.52 1.80 14.51
CA HIS A 39 10.56 1.93 15.96
C HIS A 39 9.30 1.43 16.69
N ASP A 40 8.08 1.62 16.16
CA ASP A 40 6.84 1.35 16.89
C ASP A 40 6.08 0.11 16.40
N TYR A 41 6.11 -0.17 15.10
CA TYR A 41 5.34 -1.25 14.47
C TYR A 41 5.96 -1.68 13.14
N ALA A 42 5.41 -2.72 12.53
CA ALA A 42 5.96 -3.31 11.31
C ALA A 42 5.74 -2.42 10.08
N ALA A 43 6.69 -1.54 9.80
CA ALA A 43 6.76 -0.65 8.65
C ALA A 43 8.22 -0.44 8.24
N THR A 44 8.46 0.40 7.24
CA THR A 44 9.81 0.83 6.83
C THR A 44 9.77 2.27 6.37
N ASP A 45 10.69 3.09 6.88
CA ASP A 45 10.92 4.45 6.39
C ASP A 45 11.97 4.42 5.30
N ILE A 46 11.56 4.74 4.07
CA ILE A 46 12.43 4.79 2.89
C ILE A 46 12.92 6.22 2.72
N LEU A 47 14.13 6.50 3.17
CA LEU A 47 14.78 7.80 3.01
C LEU A 47 15.03 8.09 1.53
N ALA A 48 14.56 9.24 1.07
CA ALA A 48 14.73 9.71 -0.31
C ALA A 48 14.67 11.23 -0.34
N LYS A 49 15.19 11.84 -1.40
CA LYS A 49 15.09 13.31 -1.57
C LYS A 49 13.63 13.74 -1.64
N LYS A 50 13.32 14.92 -1.09
CA LYS A 50 12.03 15.59 -1.24
C LYS A 50 11.68 15.72 -2.73
N GLY A 51 10.46 15.34 -3.09
CA GLY A 51 9.97 15.36 -4.47
C GLY A 51 10.21 14.06 -5.25
N CYS A 52 10.92 13.06 -4.71
CA CYS A 52 11.01 11.72 -5.30
C CYS A 52 9.62 11.12 -5.50
N LYS A 53 9.45 10.30 -6.53
CA LYS A 53 8.16 9.71 -6.88
C LYS A 53 7.82 8.55 -5.93
N PHE A 54 6.64 8.60 -5.33
CA PHE A 54 5.96 7.44 -4.77
C PHE A 54 5.07 6.84 -5.86
N VAL A 55 5.29 5.58 -6.18
CA VAL A 55 4.56 4.85 -7.23
C VAL A 55 3.83 3.65 -6.64
N SER A 56 2.77 3.20 -7.33
CA SER A 56 2.06 1.99 -6.92
C SER A 56 2.98 0.77 -7.02
N PRO A 57 3.13 -0.04 -5.95
CA PRO A 57 3.98 -1.22 -6.02
C PRO A 57 3.36 -2.37 -6.82
N VAL A 58 2.08 -2.34 -7.11
CA VAL A 58 1.30 -3.40 -7.76
C VAL A 58 0.12 -2.80 -8.50
N ASN A 59 -0.49 -3.52 -9.44
CA ASN A 59 -1.81 -3.16 -9.95
C ASN A 59 -2.84 -3.22 -8.83
N GLY A 60 -3.82 -2.33 -8.83
CA GLY A 60 -4.82 -2.33 -7.78
C GLY A 60 -5.80 -1.17 -7.86
N VAL A 61 -6.46 -0.91 -6.76
CA VAL A 61 -7.43 0.18 -6.61
C VAL A 61 -7.01 1.07 -5.45
N VAL A 62 -7.01 2.37 -5.66
CA VAL A 62 -6.77 3.35 -4.59
C VAL A 62 -7.87 3.21 -3.54
N ASP A 63 -7.47 2.98 -2.31
CA ASP A 63 -8.38 2.75 -1.20
C ASP A 63 -8.61 4.02 -0.38
N GLU A 64 -7.53 4.72 -0.06
CA GLU A 64 -7.60 5.90 0.79
C GLU A 64 -6.60 6.97 0.34
N VAL A 65 -7.03 8.23 0.39
CA VAL A 65 -6.20 9.39 0.06
C VAL A 65 -6.39 10.47 1.13
N ASN A 66 -5.30 11.00 1.66
CA ASN A 66 -5.33 12.22 2.47
C ASN A 66 -4.47 13.30 1.82
N ARG A 67 -5.10 14.44 1.49
CA ARG A 67 -4.46 15.61 0.86
C ARG A 67 -4.23 16.77 1.83
N LYS A 68 -4.66 16.60 3.10
CA LYS A 68 -4.56 17.63 4.13
C LYS A 68 -3.69 17.18 5.28
N ASP A 69 -2.68 17.97 5.62
CA ASP A 69 -1.85 17.71 6.79
C ASP A 69 -2.50 18.32 8.04
N ASN A 70 -3.26 17.50 8.76
CA ASN A 70 -3.94 17.87 10.00
C ASN A 70 -3.09 17.63 11.25
N TRP A 71 -1.87 17.07 11.11
CA TRP A 71 -1.07 16.75 12.27
C TRP A 71 -0.62 17.96 13.06
N SER A 72 -0.70 17.84 14.37
CA SER A 72 -0.22 18.83 15.34
C SER A 72 0.65 18.14 16.38
N GLY A 73 1.85 18.67 16.61
CA GLY A 73 2.74 18.17 17.66
C GLY A 73 2.14 18.30 19.07
N LYS A 74 1.19 19.23 19.26
CA LYS A 74 0.50 19.45 20.53
C LYS A 74 -0.43 18.26 20.90
N THR A 75 -1.21 17.77 19.92
CA THR A 75 -2.16 16.65 20.14
C THR A 75 -1.55 15.30 19.80
N ASN A 76 -0.65 15.27 18.83
CA ASN A 76 0.04 14.08 18.34
C ASN A 76 -0.88 12.88 18.07
N LEU A 77 -2.09 13.16 17.54
CA LEU A 77 -3.09 12.12 17.27
C LEU A 77 -2.57 11.11 16.26
N GLY A 78 -2.68 9.82 16.60
CA GLY A 78 -2.18 8.74 15.75
C GLY A 78 -2.75 8.77 14.33
N ILE A 79 -4.04 9.09 14.18
CA ILE A 79 -4.72 9.18 12.88
C ILE A 79 -4.11 10.24 11.95
N ASP A 80 -3.55 11.33 12.50
CA ASP A 80 -3.02 12.47 11.72
C ASP A 80 -1.52 12.34 11.42
N ARG A 81 -0.80 11.43 12.10
CA ARG A 81 0.66 11.30 11.97
C ARG A 81 1.15 11.10 10.54
N GLY A 82 0.35 10.47 9.66
CA GLY A 82 0.74 10.22 8.27
C GLY A 82 0.89 11.49 7.43
N GLY A 83 0.28 12.62 7.83
CA GLY A 83 0.21 13.80 6.96
C GLY A 83 -0.52 13.46 5.65
N LEU A 84 0.05 13.82 4.50
CA LEU A 84 -0.48 13.42 3.20
C LEU A 84 -0.09 11.96 2.92
N TYR A 85 -1.06 11.17 2.47
CA TYR A 85 -0.84 9.75 2.17
C TYR A 85 -1.75 9.21 1.08
N VAL A 86 -1.35 8.09 0.51
CA VAL A 86 -2.15 7.26 -0.39
C VAL A 86 -2.02 5.80 0.05
N SER A 87 -3.10 5.04 0.02
CA SER A 87 -3.07 3.59 0.09
C SER A 87 -3.75 2.96 -1.12
N VAL A 88 -3.23 1.80 -1.52
CA VAL A 88 -3.74 0.99 -2.63
C VAL A 88 -4.05 -0.41 -2.10
N ILE A 89 -5.20 -0.95 -2.45
CA ILE A 89 -5.47 -2.38 -2.33
C ILE A 89 -5.02 -3.00 -3.65
N GLY A 90 -3.98 -3.83 -3.57
CA GLY A 90 -3.45 -4.54 -4.72
C GLY A 90 -4.40 -5.62 -5.25
N GLU A 91 -4.21 -6.01 -6.50
CA GLU A 91 -4.90 -7.16 -7.12
C GLU A 91 -4.66 -8.47 -6.35
N ASP A 92 -3.63 -8.52 -5.50
CA ASP A 92 -3.31 -9.58 -4.56
C ASP A 92 -4.08 -9.51 -3.23
N GLY A 93 -4.97 -8.53 -3.05
CA GLY A 93 -5.77 -8.31 -1.85
C GLY A 93 -5.00 -7.70 -0.67
N VAL A 94 -3.73 -7.30 -0.86
CA VAL A 94 -2.90 -6.66 0.17
C VAL A 94 -3.04 -5.14 0.10
N ARG A 95 -3.04 -4.47 1.23
CA ARG A 95 -2.96 -3.01 1.32
C ARG A 95 -1.52 -2.55 1.33
N TYR A 96 -1.21 -1.56 0.49
CA TYR A 96 0.06 -0.87 0.40
C TYR A 96 -0.15 0.61 0.75
N TYR A 97 0.52 1.09 1.79
CA TYR A 97 0.37 2.43 2.33
C TYR A 97 1.67 3.22 2.19
N GLY A 98 1.56 4.46 1.71
CA GLY A 98 2.69 5.39 1.67
C GLY A 98 2.30 6.78 2.16
N SER A 99 3.07 7.33 3.11
CA SER A 99 2.76 8.60 3.77
C SER A 99 3.95 9.54 3.87
N HIS A 100 3.72 10.69 4.53
CA HIS A 100 4.62 11.84 4.64
C HIS A 100 4.85 12.54 3.29
N LEU A 101 3.90 12.42 2.36
CA LEU A 101 3.99 13.00 1.03
C LEU A 101 3.95 14.55 1.08
N ILE A 102 4.60 15.21 0.11
CA ILE A 102 4.43 16.65 -0.10
C ILE A 102 3.27 16.95 -1.03
N SER A 103 2.93 16.01 -1.91
CA SER A 103 1.78 16.10 -2.81
C SER A 103 1.28 14.72 -3.19
N VAL A 104 -0.01 14.61 -3.45
CA VAL A 104 -0.67 13.47 -4.08
C VAL A 104 -0.96 13.85 -5.54
N ALA A 105 -0.77 12.94 -6.49
CA ALA A 105 -1.07 13.19 -7.90
C ALA A 105 -2.55 13.56 -8.10
N ALA A 106 -2.84 14.45 -9.04
CA ALA A 106 -4.16 15.07 -9.16
C ALA A 106 -5.29 14.07 -9.46
N ASP A 107 -4.98 13.06 -10.26
CA ASP A 107 -5.86 11.99 -10.72
C ASP A 107 -6.06 10.86 -9.70
N ILE A 108 -5.32 10.86 -8.60
CA ILE A 108 -5.38 9.81 -7.57
C ILE A 108 -6.46 10.15 -6.54
N GLN A 109 -7.52 9.36 -6.51
CA GLN A 109 -8.60 9.44 -5.53
C GLN A 109 -9.15 8.03 -5.23
N PRO A 110 -9.86 7.82 -4.10
CA PRO A 110 -10.44 6.52 -3.76
C PRO A 110 -11.30 5.97 -4.91
N GLY A 111 -11.13 4.66 -5.21
CA GLY A 111 -11.82 3.96 -6.29
C GLY A 111 -11.11 4.00 -7.65
N VAL A 112 -10.07 4.81 -7.83
CA VAL A 112 -9.28 4.84 -9.07
C VAL A 112 -8.44 3.57 -9.20
N THR A 113 -8.53 2.92 -10.37
CA THR A 113 -7.64 1.81 -10.72
C THR A 113 -6.26 2.36 -11.08
N VAL A 114 -5.21 1.73 -10.55
CA VAL A 114 -3.82 2.07 -10.81
C VAL A 114 -3.04 0.86 -11.26
N THR A 115 -2.02 1.10 -12.08
CA THR A 115 -1.07 0.06 -12.51
C THR A 115 0.23 0.13 -11.71
N ALA A 116 0.94 -0.99 -11.63
CA ALA A 116 2.27 -1.03 -11.03
C ALA A 116 3.19 0.01 -11.68
N GLY A 117 3.85 0.84 -10.86
CA GLY A 117 4.69 1.95 -11.32
C GLY A 117 3.95 3.27 -11.58
N GLN A 118 2.61 3.32 -11.51
CA GLN A 118 1.86 4.56 -11.66
C GLN A 118 2.16 5.52 -10.53
N LEU A 119 2.35 6.82 -10.85
CA LEU A 119 2.61 7.86 -9.86
C LEU A 119 1.42 8.04 -8.92
N LEU A 120 1.65 7.91 -7.63
CA LEU A 120 0.66 8.17 -6.58
C LEU A 120 0.87 9.54 -5.93
N GLY A 121 2.13 9.97 -5.80
CA GLY A 121 2.47 11.23 -5.16
C GLY A 121 3.98 11.48 -5.13
N LYS A 122 4.38 12.52 -4.39
CA LYS A 122 5.79 12.88 -4.20
C LYS A 122 6.16 12.87 -2.73
N ILE A 123 7.32 12.31 -2.41
CA ILE A 123 7.87 12.18 -1.06
C ILE A 123 8.14 13.56 -0.46
N GLY A 124 7.83 13.71 0.81
CA GLY A 124 8.06 14.91 1.61
C GLY A 124 8.38 14.58 3.06
N SER A 125 7.85 15.39 3.96
CA SER A 125 7.98 15.23 5.42
C SER A 125 6.75 15.84 6.14
N THR A 126 5.54 15.58 5.64
CA THR A 126 4.30 16.02 6.28
C THR A 126 3.93 15.12 7.46
N GLY A 127 2.95 15.52 8.24
CA GLY A 127 2.56 14.80 9.45
C GLY A 127 3.64 14.83 10.52
N SER A 128 3.81 13.73 11.24
CA SER A 128 4.81 13.60 12.30
C SER A 128 6.26 13.57 11.80
N ALA A 129 6.47 13.53 10.48
CA ALA A 129 7.78 13.64 9.86
C ALA A 129 8.27 15.10 9.70
N ARG A 130 7.50 16.11 10.11
CA ARG A 130 7.95 17.51 10.09
C ARG A 130 9.23 17.67 10.89
N GLY A 131 10.23 18.31 10.27
CA GLY A 131 11.54 18.53 10.88
C GLY A 131 12.50 17.33 10.78
N THR A 132 12.09 16.24 10.16
CA THR A 132 12.97 15.08 9.87
C THR A 132 13.41 15.07 8.41
N ALA A 133 14.38 14.21 8.09
CA ALA A 133 14.77 13.95 6.70
C ALA A 133 13.55 13.44 5.89
N PRO A 134 13.39 13.89 4.62
CA PRO A 134 12.30 13.40 3.78
C PRO A 134 12.38 11.90 3.59
N HIS A 135 11.23 11.23 3.70
CA HIS A 135 11.12 9.79 3.54
C HIS A 135 9.69 9.38 3.15
N LEU A 136 9.56 8.19 2.61
CA LEU A 136 8.29 7.49 2.45
C LEU A 136 8.14 6.51 3.61
N HIS A 137 7.22 6.77 4.53
CA HIS A 137 6.78 5.72 5.44
C HIS A 137 5.97 4.72 4.64
N PHE A 138 6.45 3.49 4.52
CA PHE A 138 5.84 2.44 3.72
C PHE A 138 5.37 1.29 4.59
N GLY A 139 4.08 0.94 4.47
CA GLY A 139 3.44 -0.13 5.22
C GLY A 139 2.76 -1.16 4.33
N ILE A 140 2.76 -2.42 4.78
CA ILE A 140 2.05 -3.54 4.19
C ILE A 140 1.07 -4.09 5.21
N SER A 141 -0.21 -4.21 4.83
CA SER A 141 -1.28 -4.67 5.71
C SER A 141 -2.42 -5.35 4.94
N TRP A 142 -3.54 -5.59 5.59
CA TRP A 142 -4.78 -6.05 4.95
C TRP A 142 -5.80 -4.92 4.87
N PRO A 143 -6.78 -5.00 3.94
CA PRO A 143 -7.91 -4.09 3.88
C PRO A 143 -8.71 -4.11 5.19
N THR A 144 -9.10 -2.93 5.68
CA THR A 144 -9.93 -2.77 6.88
C THR A 144 -11.14 -1.91 6.55
N PRO A 145 -12.27 -2.07 7.26
CA PRO A 145 -13.40 -1.16 7.14
C PRO A 145 -12.98 0.30 7.34
N SER A 146 -13.69 1.24 6.74
CA SER A 146 -13.46 2.68 6.95
C SER A 146 -13.75 3.11 8.40
N GLN A 147 -14.69 2.42 9.05
CA GLN A 147 -15.04 2.63 10.45
C GLN A 147 -15.08 1.30 11.21
N PRO A 148 -14.56 1.25 12.44
CA PRO A 148 -13.72 2.28 13.06
C PRO A 148 -12.41 2.51 12.29
N ASN A 149 -11.85 3.73 12.34
CA ASN A 149 -10.57 3.99 11.71
C ASN A 149 -9.44 3.31 12.48
N VAL A 150 -8.96 2.21 11.95
CA VAL A 150 -7.87 1.40 12.54
C VAL A 150 -6.52 1.79 11.93
N TRP A 151 -6.15 3.06 12.03
CA TRP A 151 -4.95 3.64 11.45
C TRP A 151 -3.67 2.83 11.74
N TRP A 152 -3.58 2.17 12.91
CA TRP A 152 -2.43 1.34 13.31
C TRP A 152 -2.29 0.05 12.49
N VAL A 153 -3.38 -0.50 11.96
CA VAL A 153 -3.33 -1.61 10.99
C VAL A 153 -2.96 -1.08 9.61
N ARG A 154 -3.61 0.01 9.20
CA ARG A 154 -3.46 0.58 7.86
C ARG A 154 -2.05 1.03 7.53
N ARG A 155 -1.26 1.43 8.53
CA ARG A 155 0.12 1.90 8.36
C ARG A 155 1.17 0.82 8.28
N GLY A 156 0.82 -0.43 8.60
CA GLY A 156 1.71 -1.57 8.45
C GLY A 156 1.62 -2.57 9.57
N VAL A 157 1.63 -3.84 9.21
CA VAL A 157 1.57 -5.00 10.12
C VAL A 157 2.58 -6.09 9.74
N VAL A 158 3.17 -5.96 8.55
CA VAL A 158 4.22 -6.85 8.05
C VAL A 158 5.45 -6.02 7.73
N LEU A 159 6.62 -6.43 8.24
CA LEU A 159 7.89 -5.75 7.96
C LEU A 159 8.19 -5.79 6.46
N PRO A 160 8.25 -4.62 5.77
CA PRO A 160 8.33 -4.56 4.31
C PRO A 160 9.71 -4.89 3.74
N TRP A 161 10.80 -4.74 4.51
CA TRP A 161 12.16 -4.68 3.99
C TRP A 161 12.56 -5.86 3.08
N LYS A 162 12.15 -7.10 3.38
CA LYS A 162 12.46 -8.24 2.53
C LYS A 162 11.76 -8.20 1.16
N TYR A 163 10.56 -7.62 1.12
CA TYR A 163 9.82 -7.39 -0.12
C TYR A 163 10.44 -6.25 -0.91
N LEU A 164 10.81 -5.15 -0.24
CA LEU A 164 11.51 -4.02 -0.83
C LEU A 164 12.84 -4.45 -1.45
N ASP A 165 13.64 -5.29 -0.76
CA ASP A 165 14.89 -5.85 -1.29
C ASP A 165 14.63 -6.69 -2.56
N ALA A 166 13.59 -7.54 -2.54
CA ALA A 166 13.20 -8.36 -3.68
C ALA A 166 12.74 -7.49 -4.86
N TRP A 167 11.80 -6.58 -4.65
CA TRP A 167 11.25 -5.72 -5.71
C TRP A 167 12.30 -4.79 -6.30
N LYS A 168 13.23 -4.27 -5.48
CA LYS A 168 14.36 -3.46 -5.94
C LYS A 168 15.32 -4.25 -6.85
N SER A 169 15.40 -5.58 -6.65
CA SER A 169 16.19 -6.49 -7.49
C SER A 169 15.40 -7.14 -8.64
N GLY A 170 14.16 -6.69 -8.89
CA GLY A 170 13.29 -7.20 -9.96
C GLY A 170 12.67 -8.56 -9.68
N LYS A 171 12.59 -8.99 -8.41
CA LYS A 171 11.98 -10.26 -8.01
C LYS A 171 10.56 -10.04 -7.48
N ASP A 172 9.59 -10.79 -7.98
CA ASP A 172 8.18 -10.71 -7.59
C ASP A 172 7.89 -11.52 -6.32
N LEU A 173 8.41 -11.06 -5.17
CA LEU A 173 8.12 -11.67 -3.87
C LEU A 173 6.79 -11.16 -3.33
N SER A 174 5.80 -12.04 -3.20
CA SER A 174 4.46 -11.70 -2.71
C SER A 174 4.40 -11.63 -1.17
N PRO A 175 3.78 -10.59 -0.57
CA PRO A 175 3.54 -10.49 0.86
C PRO A 175 2.26 -11.20 1.34
N VAL A 176 1.43 -11.75 0.46
CA VAL A 176 0.09 -12.30 0.76
C VAL A 176 0.11 -13.26 1.94
N ASN A 177 1.00 -14.26 1.93
CA ASN A 177 1.07 -15.26 3.01
C ASN A 177 1.47 -14.65 4.36
N ALA A 178 2.36 -13.66 4.36
CA ALA A 178 2.76 -12.99 5.60
C ALA A 178 1.63 -12.12 6.16
N VAL A 179 0.88 -11.44 5.28
CA VAL A 179 -0.29 -10.65 5.66
C VAL A 179 -1.39 -11.56 6.22
N ALA A 180 -1.71 -12.67 5.55
CA ALA A 180 -2.68 -13.65 6.01
C ALA A 180 -2.29 -14.25 7.38
N GLY A 181 -1.01 -14.59 7.56
CA GLY A 181 -0.48 -15.08 8.82
C GLY A 181 -0.57 -14.05 9.96
N ALA A 182 -0.24 -12.80 9.68
CA ALA A 182 -0.36 -11.71 10.65
C ALA A 182 -1.81 -11.46 11.03
N LYS A 183 -2.72 -11.41 10.06
CA LYS A 183 -4.18 -11.25 10.28
C LYS A 183 -4.74 -12.41 11.12
N LYS A 184 -4.36 -13.65 10.83
CA LYS A 184 -4.78 -14.83 11.61
C LYS A 184 -4.31 -14.76 13.06
N LYS A 185 -3.08 -14.26 13.29
CA LYS A 185 -2.48 -14.17 14.63
C LYS A 185 -3.10 -13.06 15.49
N SER A 186 -3.37 -11.90 14.91
CA SER A 186 -3.78 -10.69 15.64
C SER A 186 -5.26 -10.39 15.59
N GLY A 187 -6.03 -11.10 14.74
CA GLY A 187 -7.41 -10.77 14.42
C GLY A 187 -7.52 -9.67 13.37
N GLU A 188 -8.72 -9.47 12.86
CA GLU A 188 -9.00 -8.48 11.80
C GLU A 188 -8.79 -7.03 12.28
N ILE A 189 -9.15 -6.76 13.52
CA ILE A 189 -8.99 -5.47 14.19
C ILE A 189 -8.23 -5.73 15.50
N PRO A 190 -6.88 -5.78 15.46
CA PRO A 190 -6.09 -5.92 16.66
C PRO A 190 -6.22 -4.68 17.56
N PRO A 191 -5.98 -4.79 18.86
CA PRO A 191 -5.99 -3.64 19.75
C PRO A 191 -4.94 -2.61 19.28
N PRO A 192 -5.17 -1.30 19.55
CA PRO A 192 -4.19 -0.28 19.23
C PRO A 192 -2.86 -0.53 19.99
N PRO A 193 -1.72 -0.11 19.42
CA PRO A 193 -0.44 -0.23 20.10
C PRO A 193 -0.49 0.49 21.45
N LYS A 194 0.11 -0.11 22.47
CA LYS A 194 0.28 0.55 23.79
C LYS A 194 1.12 1.81 23.57
N LYS A 195 0.67 2.92 24.19
CA LYS A 195 1.41 4.19 24.19
C LYS A 195 2.70 4.05 25.01
#